data_783eb26474c82c4fbe3172cae6fc7095
#
_entry.id   783eb26474c82c4fbe3172cae6fc7095
#
_cell.length_a   1.000
_cell.length_b   1.000
_cell.length_c   1.000
_cell.angle_alpha   90.00
_cell.angle_beta   90.00
_cell.angle_gamma   90.00
#
_symmetry.space_group_name_H-M   'P 1'
#
loop_
_entity.id
_entity.type
_entity.pdbx_description
1 polymer ?
#
loop_
_entity_poly.entity_id
_entity_poly.type
_entity_poly.pdbx_seq_one_letter_code
_entity_poly.pdbx_strand_id
1 'polypeptide(L)'
;MGSEPEARIRPATVTDAEPVFRLLRAFATTYRPGHDRFTTVTFPEVLRAAAEHRAEFLVADQEAQVIGYAYAARMPTLFAGGTVLELLELAVSTPLRGRGTGSRLVRAMQDRARHAQDVEIAVPTRRAADFYRRLDFTETATYLKWPSPPPPPESSAPAR
;
A
#
# COMPACT_ATOMS: atom_id res chain seq x y z
N MET A 1 28.72 -15.85 -11.55
CA MET A 1 27.33 -15.42 -11.73
C MET A 1 27.03 -14.43 -10.62
N GLY A 2 26.92 -13.16 -10.97
CA GLY A 2 26.64 -12.11 -10.00
C GLY A 2 25.24 -12.30 -9.46
N SER A 3 25.10 -12.44 -8.13
CA SER A 3 23.82 -12.34 -7.44
C SER A 3 23.26 -10.96 -7.76
N GLU A 4 22.07 -10.88 -8.35
CA GLU A 4 21.38 -9.60 -8.50
C GLU A 4 21.30 -8.92 -7.12
N PRO A 5 21.56 -7.62 -7.02
CA PRO A 5 21.52 -6.93 -5.75
C PRO A 5 20.12 -7.05 -5.13
N GLU A 6 20.10 -7.47 -3.88
CA GLU A 6 18.86 -7.65 -3.15
C GLU A 6 18.20 -6.30 -2.83
N ALA A 7 16.90 -6.14 -3.14
CA ALA A 7 16.20 -4.90 -2.87
C ALA A 7 16.16 -4.59 -1.36
N ARG A 8 16.53 -3.39 -0.95
CA ARG A 8 16.41 -2.91 0.42
C ARG A 8 14.97 -2.46 0.70
N ILE A 9 14.36 -2.95 1.78
CA ILE A 9 13.07 -2.45 2.25
C ILE A 9 13.31 -1.29 3.22
N ARG A 10 12.67 -0.16 2.97
CA ARG A 10 12.78 1.05 3.79
C ARG A 10 11.46 1.82 3.84
N PRO A 11 11.26 2.71 4.83
CA PRO A 11 10.16 3.67 4.81
C PRO A 11 10.19 4.54 3.54
N ALA A 12 9.00 4.86 3.03
CA ALA A 12 8.86 5.80 1.93
C ALA A 12 9.22 7.23 2.36
N THR A 13 9.73 8.01 1.44
CA THR A 13 10.09 9.42 1.63
C THR A 13 9.45 10.29 0.55
N VAL A 14 9.53 11.60 0.69
CA VAL A 14 8.95 12.55 -0.28
C VAL A 14 9.47 12.37 -1.71
N THR A 15 10.71 11.89 -1.85
CA THR A 15 11.34 11.64 -3.15
C THR A 15 10.82 10.42 -3.88
N ASP A 16 10.04 9.57 -3.19
CA ASP A 16 9.49 8.34 -3.76
C ASP A 16 8.15 8.55 -4.49
N ALA A 17 7.60 9.78 -4.51
CA ALA A 17 6.29 10.07 -5.09
C ALA A 17 6.19 9.62 -6.56
N GLU A 18 7.13 10.02 -7.41
CA GLU A 18 7.11 9.67 -8.83
C GLU A 18 7.30 8.17 -9.10
N PRO A 19 8.28 7.47 -8.51
CA PRO A 19 8.39 6.03 -8.66
C PRO A 19 7.16 5.28 -8.18
N VAL A 20 6.59 5.65 -7.03
CA VAL A 20 5.36 5.02 -6.50
C VAL A 20 4.17 5.29 -7.43
N PHE A 21 4.02 6.51 -7.95
CA PHE A 21 2.97 6.82 -8.91
C PHE A 21 3.04 5.94 -10.17
N ARG A 22 4.23 5.73 -10.72
CA ARG A 22 4.41 4.83 -11.87
C ARG A 22 4.00 3.38 -11.56
N LEU A 23 4.39 2.86 -10.39
CA LEU A 23 3.99 1.52 -9.94
C LEU A 23 2.47 1.44 -9.73
N LEU A 24 1.87 2.44 -9.10
CA LEU A 24 0.43 2.53 -8.87
C LEU A 24 -0.34 2.52 -10.20
N ARG A 25 0.09 3.28 -11.19
CA ARG A 25 -0.53 3.34 -12.51
C ARG A 25 -0.50 1.98 -13.24
N ALA A 26 0.57 1.22 -13.08
CA ALA A 26 0.69 -0.12 -13.65
C ALA A 26 -0.16 -1.16 -12.91
N PHE A 27 -0.43 -0.95 -11.64
CA PHE A 27 -1.19 -1.84 -10.76
C PHE A 27 -2.69 -1.55 -10.76
N ALA A 28 -3.08 -0.26 -10.79
CA ALA A 28 -4.46 0.17 -10.63
C ALA A 28 -5.35 -0.22 -11.82
N THR A 29 -6.39 -1.00 -11.55
CA THR A 29 -7.34 -1.47 -12.56
C THR A 29 -8.68 -0.75 -12.52
N THR A 30 -9.12 -0.31 -11.32
CA THR A 30 -10.45 0.26 -11.09
C THR A 30 -10.43 1.79 -11.04
N TYR A 31 -9.44 2.36 -10.37
CA TYR A 31 -9.30 3.81 -10.23
C TYR A 31 -8.03 4.28 -10.91
N ARG A 32 -8.08 5.47 -11.51
CA ARG A 32 -6.94 6.11 -12.17
C ARG A 32 -6.71 7.48 -11.52
N PRO A 33 -5.93 7.55 -10.43
CA PRO A 33 -5.66 8.82 -9.79
C PRO A 33 -4.94 9.78 -10.74
N GLY A 34 -5.32 11.05 -10.70
CA GLY A 34 -4.62 12.12 -11.42
C GLY A 34 -3.26 12.38 -10.76
N HIS A 35 -2.24 12.63 -11.58
CA HIS A 35 -0.86 12.86 -11.12
C HIS A 35 -0.77 14.01 -10.12
N ASP A 36 -1.34 15.17 -10.45
CA ASP A 36 -1.24 16.37 -9.61
C ASP A 36 -1.86 16.15 -8.23
N ARG A 37 -3.08 15.59 -8.19
CA ARG A 37 -3.72 15.27 -6.91
C ARG A 37 -2.93 14.23 -6.12
N PHE A 38 -2.36 13.24 -6.79
CA PHE A 38 -1.52 12.24 -6.14
C PHE A 38 -0.31 12.89 -5.47
N THR A 39 0.46 13.69 -6.21
CA THR A 39 1.72 14.26 -5.72
C THR A 39 1.54 15.39 -4.71
N THR A 40 0.45 16.19 -4.84
CA THR A 40 0.24 17.37 -3.98
C THR A 40 -0.67 17.11 -2.77
N VAL A 41 -1.50 16.07 -2.80
CA VAL A 41 -2.46 15.79 -1.73
C VAL A 41 -2.29 14.37 -1.18
N THR A 42 -2.52 13.35 -2.01
CA THR A 42 -2.68 11.97 -1.50
C THR A 42 -1.36 11.41 -0.94
N PHE A 43 -0.27 11.53 -1.69
CA PHE A 43 1.03 11.01 -1.27
C PHE A 43 1.57 11.71 -0.01
N PRO A 44 1.54 13.06 0.11
CA PRO A 44 1.89 13.76 1.34
C PRO A 44 1.02 13.35 2.55
N GLU A 45 -0.28 13.12 2.36
CA GLU A 45 -1.17 12.67 3.44
C GLU A 45 -0.81 11.27 3.93
N VAL A 46 -0.49 10.36 3.02
CA VAL A 46 -0.05 9.00 3.36
C VAL A 46 1.28 9.02 4.12
N LEU A 47 2.24 9.86 3.70
CA LEU A 47 3.50 10.04 4.43
C LEU A 47 3.28 10.62 5.83
N ARG A 48 2.38 11.59 5.96
CA ARG A 48 2.04 12.15 7.28
C ARG A 48 1.39 11.10 8.18
N ALA A 49 0.45 10.30 7.65
CA ALA A 49 -0.15 9.21 8.40
C ALA A 49 0.88 8.19 8.88
N ALA A 50 1.89 7.89 8.06
CA ALA A 50 3.00 7.01 8.44
C ALA A 50 3.88 7.65 9.53
N ALA A 51 4.19 8.95 9.43
CA ALA A 51 4.96 9.68 10.45
C ALA A 51 4.22 9.75 11.80
N GLU A 52 2.89 9.78 11.78
CA GLU A 52 2.02 9.76 12.96
C GLU A 52 1.68 8.34 13.45
N HIS A 53 2.33 7.31 12.94
CA HIS A 53 2.08 5.89 13.27
C HIS A 53 0.65 5.40 12.99
N ARG A 54 -0.11 6.10 12.15
CA ARG A 54 -1.45 5.71 11.69
C ARG A 54 -1.41 4.88 10.40
N ALA A 55 -0.24 4.68 9.84
CA ALA A 55 -0.02 3.87 8.66
C ALA A 55 1.40 3.31 8.65
N GLU A 56 1.62 2.32 7.78
CA GLU A 56 2.95 1.88 7.36
C GLU A 56 3.07 2.06 5.85
N PHE A 57 4.14 2.72 5.42
CA PHE A 57 4.40 2.92 4.01
C PHE A 57 5.86 2.58 3.70
N LEU A 58 6.06 1.45 3.03
CA LEU A 58 7.37 0.90 2.73
C LEU A 58 7.61 0.84 1.21
N VAL A 59 8.85 1.05 0.82
CA VAL A 59 9.31 0.86 -0.55
C VAL A 59 10.43 -0.18 -0.61
N ALA A 60 10.48 -0.90 -1.72
CA ALA A 60 11.60 -1.77 -2.07
C ALA A 60 12.51 -1.00 -3.02
N ASP A 61 13.71 -0.72 -2.58
CA ASP A 61 14.73 0.06 -3.27
C ASP A 61 15.86 -0.88 -3.73
N GLN A 62 16.12 -0.91 -5.02
CA GLN A 62 17.21 -1.66 -5.63
C GLN A 62 18.04 -0.69 -6.47
N GLU A 63 19.31 -0.51 -6.13
CA GLU A 63 20.24 0.39 -6.85
C GLU A 63 19.68 1.81 -7.04
N ALA A 64 19.12 2.38 -5.96
CA ALA A 64 18.46 3.69 -5.95
C ALA A 64 17.21 3.78 -6.84
N GLN A 65 16.62 2.65 -7.24
CA GLN A 65 15.35 2.58 -7.94
C GLN A 65 14.27 1.92 -7.07
N VAL A 66 13.14 2.58 -6.91
CA VAL A 66 11.98 1.99 -6.24
C VAL A 66 11.32 1.00 -7.21
N ILE A 67 11.40 -0.28 -6.87
CA ILE A 67 10.88 -1.39 -7.68
C ILE A 67 9.58 -2.00 -7.14
N GLY A 68 9.15 -1.57 -5.97
CA GLY A 68 7.90 -1.99 -5.35
C GLY A 68 7.56 -1.15 -4.14
N TYR A 69 6.31 -1.22 -3.70
CA TYR A 69 5.86 -0.58 -2.45
C TYR A 69 4.76 -1.40 -1.78
N ALA A 70 4.58 -1.17 -0.50
CA ALA A 70 3.45 -1.64 0.30
C ALA A 70 2.93 -0.50 1.18
N TYR A 71 1.61 -0.34 1.22
CA TYR A 71 0.92 0.63 2.06
C TYR A 71 -0.16 -0.05 2.89
N ALA A 72 -0.15 0.19 4.20
CA ALA A 72 -1.12 -0.34 5.15
C ALA A 72 -1.61 0.77 6.09
N ALA A 73 -2.90 0.78 6.38
CA ALA A 73 -3.51 1.69 7.35
C ALA A 73 -3.72 0.99 8.69
N ARG A 74 -3.49 1.71 9.77
CA ARG A 74 -3.67 1.21 11.14
C ARG A 74 -5.00 1.70 11.69
N MET A 75 -5.89 0.76 12.00
CA MET A 75 -7.27 1.05 12.43
C MET A 75 -7.50 0.59 13.87
N PRO A 76 -7.88 1.48 14.79
CA PRO A 76 -8.36 1.04 16.10
C PRO A 76 -9.68 0.29 15.94
N THR A 77 -9.82 -0.83 16.63
CA THR A 77 -11.01 -1.69 16.57
C THR A 77 -11.52 -2.01 17.97
N LEU A 78 -12.83 -1.96 18.14
CA LEU A 78 -13.47 -2.30 19.41
C LEU A 78 -13.45 -3.82 19.67
N PHE A 79 -13.71 -4.61 18.63
CA PHE A 79 -13.83 -6.08 18.76
C PHE A 79 -12.51 -6.74 19.13
N ALA A 80 -11.37 -6.22 18.64
CA ALA A 80 -10.05 -6.77 18.94
C ALA A 80 -9.42 -6.13 20.19
N GLY A 81 -9.98 -5.03 20.69
CA GLY A 81 -9.41 -4.30 21.81
C GLY A 81 -8.05 -3.66 21.52
N GLY A 82 -7.77 -3.39 20.25
CA GLY A 82 -6.50 -2.84 19.78
C GLY A 82 -6.56 -2.42 18.32
N THR A 83 -5.41 -2.27 17.71
CA THR A 83 -5.29 -1.85 16.32
C THR A 83 -5.12 -3.03 15.37
N VAL A 84 -5.77 -2.94 14.20
CA VAL A 84 -5.58 -3.83 13.05
C VAL A 84 -4.81 -3.07 11.98
N LEU A 85 -3.76 -3.68 11.44
CA LEU A 85 -3.02 -3.14 10.30
C LEU A 85 -3.62 -3.72 9.01
N GLU A 86 -4.36 -2.92 8.24
CA GLU A 86 -4.93 -3.37 6.97
C GLU A 86 -3.99 -3.04 5.81
N LEU A 87 -3.46 -4.08 5.15
CA LEU A 87 -2.64 -3.94 3.95
C LEU A 87 -3.54 -3.59 2.76
N LEU A 88 -3.50 -2.34 2.33
CA LEU A 88 -4.35 -1.79 1.29
C LEU A 88 -3.76 -1.95 -0.11
N GLU A 89 -2.44 -1.80 -0.22
CA GLU A 89 -1.74 -1.82 -1.51
C GLU A 89 -0.41 -2.56 -1.41
N LEU A 90 -0.16 -3.40 -2.41
CA LEU A 90 1.12 -4.07 -2.63
C LEU A 90 1.38 -4.12 -4.13
N ALA A 91 2.43 -3.47 -4.58
CA ALA A 91 2.82 -3.46 -5.97
C ALA A 91 4.32 -3.73 -6.14
N VAL A 92 4.66 -4.50 -7.15
CA VAL A 92 6.04 -4.75 -7.59
C VAL A 92 6.10 -4.57 -9.09
N SER A 93 7.15 -3.92 -9.56
CA SER A 93 7.45 -3.73 -10.98
C SER A 93 7.31 -5.05 -11.75
N THR A 94 6.54 -5.04 -12.82
CA THR A 94 6.17 -6.25 -13.57
C THR A 94 7.38 -7.11 -13.98
N PRO A 95 8.48 -6.55 -14.51
CA PRO A 95 9.65 -7.35 -14.88
C PRO A 95 10.35 -8.03 -13.70
N LEU A 96 10.10 -7.57 -12.48
CA LEU A 96 10.75 -8.04 -11.26
C LEU A 96 9.84 -8.88 -10.35
N ARG A 97 8.62 -9.18 -10.82
CA ARG A 97 7.71 -10.07 -10.11
C ARG A 97 8.27 -11.50 -10.07
N GLY A 98 7.86 -12.27 -9.05
CA GLY A 98 8.32 -13.64 -8.86
C GLY A 98 9.71 -13.78 -8.23
N ARG A 99 10.42 -12.69 -7.96
CA ARG A 99 11.77 -12.67 -7.36
C ARG A 99 11.78 -12.44 -5.84
N GLY A 100 10.64 -12.58 -5.19
CA GLY A 100 10.52 -12.49 -3.72
C GLY A 100 10.35 -11.07 -3.15
N THR A 101 10.43 -10.01 -3.94
CA THR A 101 10.29 -8.61 -3.46
C THR A 101 8.95 -8.37 -2.74
N GLY A 102 7.83 -8.87 -3.30
CA GLY A 102 6.53 -8.75 -2.66
C GLY A 102 6.45 -9.46 -1.30
N SER A 103 7.02 -10.66 -1.21
CA SER A 103 7.10 -11.41 0.06
C SER A 103 7.92 -10.66 1.11
N ARG A 104 9.01 -10.02 0.71
CA ARG A 104 9.85 -9.23 1.62
C ARG A 104 9.13 -7.98 2.12
N LEU A 105 8.38 -7.30 1.25
CA LEU A 105 7.53 -6.16 1.66
C LEU A 105 6.48 -6.61 2.68
N VAL A 106 5.79 -7.73 2.45
CA VAL A 106 4.78 -8.25 3.38
C VAL A 106 5.42 -8.68 4.70
N ARG A 107 6.57 -9.38 4.68
CA ARG A 107 7.28 -9.74 5.91
C ARG A 107 7.72 -8.52 6.70
N ALA A 108 8.18 -7.47 6.04
CA ALA A 108 8.51 -6.20 6.70
C ALA A 108 7.26 -5.56 7.34
N MET A 109 6.08 -5.64 6.70
CA MET A 109 4.81 -5.22 7.32
C MET A 109 4.45 -6.07 8.55
N GLN A 110 4.64 -7.39 8.48
CA GLN A 110 4.44 -8.29 9.63
C GLN A 110 5.38 -7.93 10.80
N ASP A 111 6.63 -7.59 10.52
CA ASP A 111 7.57 -7.14 11.55
C ASP A 111 7.15 -5.80 12.17
N ARG A 112 6.67 -4.86 11.34
CA ARG A 112 6.12 -3.58 11.80
C ARG A 112 4.90 -3.76 12.70
N ALA A 113 3.97 -4.63 12.31
CA ALA A 113 2.77 -4.93 13.09
C ALA A 113 3.14 -5.54 14.46
N ARG A 114 4.06 -6.50 14.47
CA ARG A 114 4.53 -7.09 15.74
C ARG A 114 5.19 -6.05 16.65
N HIS A 115 6.03 -5.19 16.08
CA HIS A 115 6.72 -4.15 16.84
C HIS A 115 5.76 -3.11 17.41
N ALA A 116 4.73 -2.75 16.65
CA ALA A 116 3.68 -1.83 17.09
C ALA A 116 2.62 -2.49 17.98
N GLN A 117 2.68 -3.82 18.17
CA GLN A 117 1.70 -4.61 18.91
C GLN A 117 0.29 -4.54 18.30
N ASP A 118 0.21 -4.42 16.97
CA ASP A 118 -1.05 -4.57 16.27
C ASP A 118 -1.62 -5.98 16.52
N VAL A 119 -2.93 -6.10 16.69
CA VAL A 119 -3.59 -7.38 17.01
C VAL A 119 -3.48 -8.36 15.85
N GLU A 120 -3.60 -7.85 14.61
CA GLU A 120 -3.50 -8.62 13.39
C GLU A 120 -3.15 -7.75 12.18
N ILE A 121 -2.72 -8.39 11.09
CA ILE A 121 -2.72 -7.80 9.76
C ILE A 121 -3.87 -8.41 8.95
N ALA A 122 -4.72 -7.57 8.38
CA ALA A 122 -5.73 -7.96 7.41
C ALA A 122 -5.32 -7.57 5.99
N VAL A 123 -5.73 -8.32 4.98
CA VAL A 123 -5.54 -7.98 3.58
C VAL A 123 -6.76 -8.35 2.74
N PRO A 124 -7.47 -7.37 2.16
CA PRO A 124 -8.52 -7.65 1.17
C PRO A 124 -7.86 -8.01 -0.17
N THR A 125 -7.95 -9.27 -0.57
CA THR A 125 -7.40 -9.73 -1.85
C THR A 125 -8.42 -10.51 -2.66
N ARG A 126 -8.45 -10.27 -3.98
CA ARG A 126 -9.30 -11.02 -4.93
C ARG A 126 -8.56 -12.13 -5.66
N ARG A 127 -7.28 -11.93 -5.94
CA ARG A 127 -6.53 -12.75 -6.90
C ARG A 127 -5.25 -13.34 -6.34
N ALA A 128 -4.82 -12.90 -5.17
CA ALA A 128 -3.52 -13.24 -4.61
C ALA A 128 -3.62 -14.05 -3.30
N ALA A 129 -4.74 -14.74 -3.06
CA ALA A 129 -4.96 -15.50 -1.83
C ALA A 129 -3.84 -16.53 -1.58
N ASP A 130 -3.42 -17.26 -2.61
CA ASP A 130 -2.33 -18.24 -2.48
C ASP A 130 -0.98 -17.61 -2.14
N PHE A 131 -0.72 -16.40 -2.64
CA PHE A 131 0.47 -15.64 -2.27
C PHE A 131 0.49 -15.33 -0.78
N TYR A 132 -0.63 -14.84 -0.23
CA TYR A 132 -0.74 -14.50 1.19
C TYR A 132 -0.77 -15.74 2.09
N ARG A 133 -1.41 -16.84 1.67
CA ARG A 133 -1.37 -18.12 2.41
C ARG A 133 0.06 -18.62 2.62
N ARG A 134 0.95 -18.46 1.63
CA ARG A 134 2.38 -18.79 1.78
C ARG A 134 3.13 -17.87 2.74
N LEU A 135 2.51 -16.79 3.19
CA LEU A 135 3.03 -15.84 4.18
C LEU A 135 2.23 -15.89 5.49
N ASP A 136 1.61 -17.06 5.76
CA ASP A 136 0.90 -17.38 7.01
C ASP A 136 -0.42 -16.61 7.23
N PHE A 137 -1.02 -16.06 6.15
CA PHE A 137 -2.37 -15.51 6.21
C PHE A 137 -3.41 -16.62 6.02
N THR A 138 -4.53 -16.50 6.75
CA THR A 138 -5.70 -17.39 6.64
C THR A 138 -6.94 -16.62 6.17
N GLU A 139 -7.82 -17.29 5.44
CA GLU A 139 -9.10 -16.71 5.04
C GLU A 139 -10.06 -16.63 6.23
N THR A 140 -10.64 -15.45 6.47
CA THR A 140 -11.52 -15.24 7.61
C THR A 140 -12.86 -14.57 7.26
N ALA A 141 -12.92 -13.76 6.19
CA ALA A 141 -14.09 -12.97 5.87
C ALA A 141 -14.28 -12.75 4.37
N THR A 142 -15.52 -12.45 3.97
CA THR A 142 -15.84 -11.93 2.64
C THR A 142 -15.82 -10.41 2.66
N TYR A 143 -15.09 -9.81 1.74
CA TYR A 143 -14.98 -8.36 1.60
C TYR A 143 -16.04 -7.84 0.62
N LEU A 144 -16.95 -7.00 1.10
CA LEU A 144 -17.99 -6.36 0.32
C LEU A 144 -17.67 -4.89 0.08
N LYS A 145 -18.02 -4.38 -1.11
CA LYS A 145 -17.73 -3.01 -1.51
C LYS A 145 -18.97 -2.32 -2.05
N TRP A 146 -19.26 -1.15 -1.51
CA TRP A 146 -20.25 -0.23 -2.04
C TRP A 146 -19.55 1.03 -2.55
N PRO A 147 -19.44 1.24 -3.87
CA PRO A 147 -18.81 2.43 -4.42
C PRO A 147 -19.73 3.64 -4.27
N SER A 148 -19.24 4.72 -3.70
CA SER A 148 -19.98 5.98 -3.65
C SER A 148 -20.20 6.52 -5.07
N PRO A 149 -21.38 7.08 -5.36
CA PRO A 149 -21.61 7.79 -6.61
C PRO A 149 -20.64 8.99 -6.71
N PRO A 150 -20.26 9.40 -7.93
CA PRO A 150 -19.44 10.60 -8.09
C PRO A 150 -20.18 11.82 -7.50
N PRO A 151 -19.49 12.82 -6.96
CA PRO A 151 -20.11 14.06 -6.54
C PRO A 151 -20.85 14.68 -7.72
N PRO A 152 -21.98 15.37 -7.47
CA PRO A 152 -22.67 16.08 -8.53
C PRO A 152 -21.70 17.08 -9.21
N PRO A 153 -21.85 17.32 -10.51
CA PRO A 153 -21.03 18.33 -11.18
C PRO A 153 -21.17 19.66 -10.44
N GLU A 154 -20.06 20.33 -10.21
CA GLU A 154 -20.08 21.67 -9.60
C GLU A 154 -21.01 22.54 -10.45
N SER A 155 -22.08 23.02 -9.82
CA SER A 155 -22.97 23.99 -10.43
C SER A 155 -22.12 25.19 -10.85
N SER A 156 -21.95 25.42 -12.14
CA SER A 156 -21.34 26.62 -12.64
C SER A 156 -22.16 27.80 -12.11
N ALA A 157 -21.63 28.47 -11.10
CA ALA A 157 -22.24 29.70 -10.60
C ALA A 157 -22.34 30.66 -11.76
N PRO A 158 -23.50 31.30 -12.00
CA PRO A 158 -23.62 32.25 -13.08
C PRO A 158 -22.65 33.41 -12.83
N ALA A 159 -21.82 33.68 -13.85
CA ALA A 159 -20.97 34.86 -13.85
C ALA A 159 -21.85 36.10 -13.68
N ARG A 160 -21.57 36.87 -12.61
CA ARG A 160 -22.11 38.23 -12.44
C ARG A 160 -21.21 39.24 -13.15
#